data_7598ff83b2324fec1ff350fb31d9d7b0
#
_entry.id   7598ff83b2324fec1ff350fb31d9d7b0
#
_cell.length_a   1.000
_cell.length_b   1.000
_cell.length_c   1.000
_cell.angle_alpha   90.00
_cell.angle_beta   90.00
_cell.angle_gamma   90.00
#
_symmetry.space_group_name_H-M   'P 1'
#
loop_
_entity.id
_entity.type
_entity.pdbx_description
1 polymer ?
#
loop_
_entity_poly.entity_id
_entity_poly.type
_entity_poly.pdbx_seq_one_letter_code
_entity_poly.pdbx_strand_id
1 'polypeptide(L)'
;DIKTALKMIKEIFSDSIIVAHNAYFDYDFINEKLEENGMEKIKNPVIDTLPLARFLFPDYKSYREESIAKNLGLSFSSSSAHRANYDAMHLAEIFFIMLPKLFEINKDMRHKDIGDFKYTEDVLMSLHPYHVILLAKNQKGLKDLYKIVSDVSIKHLSKVGNPLLLKSV
;
A
#
# COMPACT_ATOMS: atom_id res chain seq x y z
N ASP A 1 -5.20 -23.60 18.53
CA ASP A 1 -4.08 -23.04 19.26
C ASP A 1 -3.28 -22.14 18.33
N ILE A 2 -2.94 -20.94 18.82
CA ILE A 2 -2.22 -19.92 18.03
C ILE A 2 -0.86 -20.43 17.53
N LYS A 3 -0.12 -21.16 18.37
CA LYS A 3 1.20 -21.68 17.99
C LYS A 3 1.12 -22.65 16.81
N THR A 4 0.08 -23.46 16.76
CA THR A 4 -0.17 -24.36 15.62
C THR A 4 -0.47 -23.57 14.36
N ALA A 5 -1.32 -22.56 14.45
CA ALA A 5 -1.65 -21.68 13.32
C ALA A 5 -0.41 -20.94 12.79
N LEU A 6 0.43 -20.40 13.67
CA LEU A 6 1.66 -19.71 13.28
C LEU A 6 2.67 -20.64 12.60
N LYS A 7 2.79 -21.90 13.05
CA LYS A 7 3.63 -22.89 12.36
C LYS A 7 3.11 -23.19 10.95
N MET A 8 1.81 -23.38 10.80
CA MET A 8 1.18 -23.60 9.48
C MET A 8 1.39 -22.40 8.56
N ILE A 9 1.26 -21.16 9.08
CA ILE A 9 1.52 -19.95 8.32
C ILE A 9 2.98 -19.92 7.83
N LYS A 10 3.95 -20.24 8.68
CA LYS A 10 5.37 -20.30 8.29
C LYS A 10 5.64 -21.35 7.23
N GLU A 11 5.00 -22.52 7.32
CA GLU A 11 5.11 -23.58 6.31
C GLU A 11 4.54 -23.12 4.96
N ILE A 12 3.35 -22.51 4.95
CA ILE A 12 2.71 -21.99 3.73
C ILE A 12 3.55 -20.88 3.10
N PHE A 13 4.06 -19.98 3.92
CA PHE A 13 4.85 -18.85 3.42
C PHE A 13 6.24 -19.28 2.93
N SER A 14 6.91 -20.22 3.57
CA SER A 14 8.22 -20.76 3.17
C SER A 14 9.05 -19.81 2.29
N ASP A 15 9.27 -20.16 1.03
CA ASP A 15 10.00 -19.34 0.04
C ASP A 15 9.08 -18.51 -0.87
N SER A 16 7.83 -18.28 -0.44
CA SER A 16 6.84 -17.55 -1.24
C SER A 16 7.00 -16.03 -1.16
N ILE A 17 6.43 -15.33 -2.14
CA ILE A 17 6.18 -13.90 -2.08
C ILE A 17 4.78 -13.69 -1.51
N ILE A 18 4.67 -12.86 -0.49
CA ILE A 18 3.39 -12.52 0.13
C ILE A 18 2.76 -11.37 -0.66
N VAL A 19 1.52 -11.57 -1.11
CA VAL A 19 0.74 -10.52 -1.76
C VAL A 19 -0.46 -10.20 -0.87
N ALA A 20 -0.59 -8.94 -0.47
CA ALA A 20 -1.70 -8.50 0.37
C ALA A 20 -2.12 -7.07 0.02
N HIS A 21 -3.30 -6.64 0.46
CA HIS A 21 -3.81 -5.30 0.28
C HIS A 21 -3.68 -4.49 1.57
N ASN A 22 -2.86 -3.45 1.57
CA ASN A 22 -2.37 -2.78 2.77
C ASN A 22 -1.54 -3.74 3.65
N ALA A 23 -0.61 -4.41 2.98
CA ALA A 23 0.09 -5.61 3.42
C ALA A 23 0.78 -5.48 4.78
N TYR A 24 1.31 -4.31 5.12
CA TYR A 24 2.05 -4.12 6.37
C TYR A 24 1.18 -4.31 7.61
N PHE A 25 -0.13 -4.07 7.51
CA PHE A 25 -1.05 -4.31 8.61
C PHE A 25 -1.08 -5.79 9.02
N ASP A 26 -1.20 -6.69 8.03
CA ASP A 26 -1.25 -8.14 8.28
C ASP A 26 0.15 -8.71 8.56
N TYR A 27 1.16 -8.24 7.84
CA TYR A 27 2.53 -8.69 7.96
C TYR A 27 3.12 -8.37 9.35
N ASP A 28 2.93 -7.16 9.83
CA ASP A 28 3.41 -6.72 11.14
C ASP A 28 2.67 -7.45 12.26
N PHE A 29 1.35 -7.64 12.12
CA PHE A 29 0.55 -8.42 13.07
C PHE A 29 1.04 -9.87 13.18
N ILE A 30 1.30 -10.55 12.06
CA ILE A 30 1.82 -11.92 12.06
C ILE A 30 3.19 -11.96 12.72
N ASN A 31 4.08 -11.03 12.41
CA ASN A 31 5.41 -10.96 12.98
C ASN A 31 5.41 -10.66 14.48
N GLU A 32 4.50 -9.81 14.96
CA GLU A 32 4.28 -9.57 16.39
C GLU A 32 3.84 -10.86 17.09
N LYS A 33 2.87 -11.58 16.53
CA LYS A 33 2.39 -12.84 17.10
C LYS A 33 3.44 -13.95 17.08
N LEU A 34 4.29 -14.00 16.07
CA LEU A 34 5.44 -14.90 16.04
C LEU A 34 6.41 -14.61 17.19
N GLU A 35 6.77 -13.34 17.37
CA GLU A 35 7.69 -12.90 18.43
C GLU A 35 7.13 -13.18 19.83
N GLU A 36 5.85 -12.85 20.09
CA GLU A 36 5.15 -13.14 21.34
C GLU A 36 5.16 -14.64 21.70
N ASN A 37 5.20 -15.51 20.69
CA ASN A 37 5.21 -16.97 20.87
C ASN A 37 6.62 -17.60 20.79
N GLY A 38 7.69 -16.76 20.79
CA GLY A 38 9.07 -17.19 20.75
C GLY A 38 9.50 -17.81 19.42
N MET A 39 8.84 -17.44 18.32
CA MET A 39 9.15 -17.90 16.98
C MET A 39 9.89 -16.81 16.19
N GLU A 40 10.74 -17.22 15.27
CA GLU A 40 11.42 -16.30 14.35
C GLU A 40 10.42 -15.64 13.41
N LYS A 41 10.56 -14.32 13.22
CA LYS A 41 9.77 -13.52 12.26
C LYS A 41 9.96 -14.04 10.83
N ILE A 42 8.91 -13.87 10.03
CA ILE A 42 8.98 -14.10 8.58
C ILE A 42 9.75 -12.96 7.93
N LYS A 43 10.48 -13.26 6.85
CA LYS A 43 11.30 -12.31 6.08
C LYS A 43 10.96 -12.35 4.59
N ASN A 44 9.79 -12.86 4.29
CA ASN A 44 9.31 -13.01 2.91
C ASN A 44 9.24 -11.66 2.21
N PRO A 45 9.54 -11.61 0.90
CA PRO A 45 9.22 -10.45 0.09
C PRO A 45 7.72 -10.19 0.11
N VAL A 46 7.34 -8.92 0.19
CA VAL A 46 5.94 -8.49 0.26
C VAL A 46 5.61 -7.61 -0.94
N ILE A 47 4.52 -7.90 -1.61
CA ILE A 47 3.91 -7.02 -2.61
C ILE A 47 2.61 -6.46 -2.01
N ASP A 48 2.59 -5.15 -1.83
CA ASP A 48 1.39 -4.44 -1.39
C ASP A 48 0.59 -3.95 -2.60
N THR A 49 -0.61 -4.50 -2.77
CA THR A 49 -1.48 -4.15 -3.89
C THR A 49 -2.13 -2.78 -3.75
N LEU A 50 -2.15 -2.17 -2.56
CA LEU A 50 -2.73 -0.83 -2.36
C LEU A 50 -1.92 0.28 -3.04
N PRO A 51 -0.60 0.45 -2.78
CA PRO A 51 0.22 1.40 -3.54
C PRO A 51 0.30 1.03 -5.02
N LEU A 52 0.32 -0.27 -5.35
CA LEU A 52 0.31 -0.75 -6.72
C LEU A 52 -0.95 -0.32 -7.47
N ALA A 53 -2.14 -0.46 -6.86
CA ALA A 53 -3.39 -0.02 -7.44
C ALA A 53 -3.43 1.50 -7.66
N ARG A 54 -2.90 2.28 -6.71
CA ARG A 54 -2.77 3.73 -6.85
C ARG A 54 -1.87 4.13 -8.02
N PHE A 55 -0.80 3.39 -8.22
CA PHE A 55 0.11 3.61 -9.33
C PHE A 55 -0.51 3.26 -10.69
N LEU A 56 -1.16 2.08 -10.80
CA LEU A 56 -1.72 1.61 -12.06
C LEU A 56 -3.04 2.29 -12.45
N PHE A 57 -3.81 2.76 -11.46
CA PHE A 57 -5.16 3.31 -11.66
C PHE A 57 -5.33 4.65 -10.92
N PRO A 58 -4.55 5.69 -11.28
CA PRO A 58 -4.53 6.95 -10.53
C PRO A 58 -5.88 7.69 -10.49
N ASP A 59 -6.80 7.36 -11.40
CA ASP A 59 -8.11 8.01 -11.51
C ASP A 59 -9.20 7.34 -10.67
N TYR A 60 -8.89 6.24 -9.98
CA TYR A 60 -9.88 5.60 -9.12
C TYR A 60 -10.18 6.45 -7.88
N LYS A 61 -11.46 6.63 -7.58
CA LYS A 61 -11.92 7.42 -6.41
C LYS A 61 -11.72 6.70 -5.08
N SER A 62 -11.60 5.39 -5.11
CA SER A 62 -11.43 4.53 -3.94
C SER A 62 -10.54 3.35 -4.28
N TYR A 63 -9.65 3.02 -3.35
CA TYR A 63 -8.72 1.90 -3.45
C TYR A 63 -9.02 0.79 -2.44
N ARG A 64 -10.25 0.73 -1.93
CA ARG A 64 -10.72 -0.45 -1.21
C ARG A 64 -10.81 -1.62 -2.19
N GLU A 65 -10.51 -2.82 -1.75
CA GLU A 65 -10.49 -4.03 -2.58
C GLU A 65 -11.80 -4.20 -3.39
N GLU A 66 -12.95 -4.05 -2.73
CA GLU A 66 -14.26 -4.07 -3.37
C GLU A 66 -14.39 -3.04 -4.50
N SER A 67 -13.89 -1.81 -4.26
CA SER A 67 -13.97 -0.73 -5.25
C SER A 67 -13.07 -1.01 -6.45
N ILE A 68 -11.88 -1.56 -6.21
CA ILE A 68 -10.96 -1.97 -7.27
C ILE A 68 -11.58 -3.11 -8.07
N ALA A 69 -12.07 -4.16 -7.42
CA ALA A 69 -12.73 -5.29 -8.08
C ALA A 69 -13.87 -4.83 -9.00
N LYS A 70 -14.73 -3.95 -8.49
CA LYS A 70 -15.85 -3.38 -9.26
C LYS A 70 -15.37 -2.59 -10.48
N ASN A 71 -14.34 -1.75 -10.34
CA ASN A 71 -13.80 -0.95 -11.44
C ASN A 71 -13.09 -1.83 -12.49
N LEU A 72 -12.58 -3.00 -12.08
CA LEU A 72 -11.99 -3.99 -12.99
C LEU A 72 -13.02 -4.94 -13.61
N GLY A 73 -14.30 -4.78 -13.31
CA GLY A 73 -15.39 -5.62 -13.82
C GLY A 73 -15.48 -7.00 -13.17
N LEU A 74 -14.83 -7.19 -12.01
CA LEU A 74 -14.95 -8.42 -11.24
C LEU A 74 -16.27 -8.43 -10.46
N SER A 75 -16.89 -9.60 -10.35
CA SER A 75 -18.10 -9.79 -9.54
C SER A 75 -17.72 -9.84 -8.07
N PHE A 76 -18.17 -8.89 -7.28
CA PHE A 76 -17.96 -8.85 -5.83
C PHE A 76 -19.29 -9.08 -5.12
N SER A 77 -19.37 -10.13 -4.31
CA SER A 77 -20.56 -10.43 -3.51
C SER A 77 -20.42 -9.88 -2.10
N SER A 78 -21.15 -8.84 -1.78
CA SER A 78 -21.16 -8.24 -0.44
C SER A 78 -21.60 -9.23 0.67
N SER A 79 -22.39 -10.26 0.33
CA SER A 79 -22.82 -11.29 1.29
C SER A 79 -21.70 -12.26 1.65
N SER A 80 -20.67 -12.39 0.82
CA SER A 80 -19.50 -13.23 1.05
C SER A 80 -18.25 -12.45 1.49
N ALA A 81 -18.31 -11.13 1.43
CA ALA A 81 -17.26 -10.25 1.92
C ALA A 81 -16.96 -10.51 3.41
N HIS A 82 -15.73 -10.25 3.82
CA HIS A 82 -15.21 -10.52 5.16
C HIS A 82 -15.05 -12.01 5.52
N ARG A 83 -15.03 -12.88 4.51
CA ARG A 83 -14.51 -14.24 4.66
C ARG A 83 -13.11 -14.29 4.08
N ALA A 84 -12.11 -14.55 4.90
CA ALA A 84 -10.70 -14.48 4.53
C ALA A 84 -10.34 -15.24 3.24
N ASN A 85 -10.95 -16.40 3.00
CA ASN A 85 -10.74 -17.17 1.77
C ASN A 85 -11.34 -16.47 0.52
N TYR A 86 -12.48 -15.81 0.68
CA TYR A 86 -13.13 -15.07 -0.40
C TYR A 86 -12.34 -13.81 -0.75
N ASP A 87 -11.94 -13.06 0.27
CA ASP A 87 -11.14 -11.84 0.10
C ASP A 87 -9.78 -12.18 -0.52
N ALA A 88 -9.11 -13.25 -0.08
CA ALA A 88 -7.86 -13.72 -0.68
C ALA A 88 -8.00 -14.14 -2.16
N MET A 89 -9.11 -14.79 -2.55
CA MET A 89 -9.39 -15.12 -3.95
C MET A 89 -9.56 -13.87 -4.80
N HIS A 90 -10.35 -12.92 -4.35
CA HIS A 90 -10.55 -11.65 -5.08
C HIS A 90 -9.28 -10.85 -5.19
N LEU A 91 -8.48 -10.79 -4.13
CA LEU A 91 -7.19 -10.14 -4.18
C LEU A 91 -6.28 -10.80 -5.23
N ALA A 92 -6.28 -12.13 -5.33
CA ALA A 92 -5.54 -12.83 -6.37
C ALA A 92 -6.02 -12.46 -7.77
N GLU A 93 -7.34 -12.42 -8.01
CA GLU A 93 -7.92 -12.00 -9.30
C GLU A 93 -7.51 -10.57 -9.66
N ILE A 94 -7.61 -9.63 -8.71
CA ILE A 94 -7.17 -8.24 -8.88
C ILE A 94 -5.68 -8.20 -9.24
N PHE A 95 -4.85 -8.92 -8.50
CA PHE A 95 -3.42 -8.95 -8.74
C PHE A 95 -3.06 -9.53 -10.10
N PHE A 96 -3.72 -10.59 -10.54
CA PHE A 96 -3.53 -11.17 -11.87
C PHE A 96 -3.92 -10.21 -13.01
N ILE A 97 -4.86 -9.29 -12.79
CA ILE A 97 -5.19 -8.24 -13.77
C ILE A 97 -4.13 -7.12 -13.74
N MET A 98 -3.52 -6.86 -12.59
CA MET A 98 -2.45 -5.85 -12.46
C MET A 98 -1.14 -6.30 -13.11
N LEU A 99 -0.80 -7.59 -13.04
CA LEU A 99 0.47 -8.12 -13.52
C LEU A 99 0.77 -7.80 -15.00
N PRO A 100 -0.13 -8.02 -15.97
CA PRO A 100 0.12 -7.66 -17.37
C PRO A 100 0.44 -6.18 -17.54
N LYS A 101 -0.26 -5.31 -16.81
CA LYS A 101 -0.03 -3.85 -16.86
C LYS A 101 1.36 -3.46 -16.33
N LEU A 102 1.86 -4.17 -15.34
CA LEU A 102 3.24 -3.99 -14.85
C LEU A 102 4.26 -4.41 -15.91
N PHE A 103 4.03 -5.52 -16.57
CA PHE A 103 4.93 -6.00 -17.64
C PHE A 103 4.86 -5.14 -18.91
N GLU A 104 3.77 -4.41 -19.15
CA GLU A 104 3.71 -3.37 -20.18
C GLU A 104 4.65 -2.21 -19.87
N ILE A 105 4.82 -1.86 -18.59
CA ILE A 105 5.71 -0.79 -18.13
C ILE A 105 7.17 -1.25 -18.18
N ASN A 106 7.45 -2.45 -17.70
CA ASN A 106 8.78 -3.04 -17.70
C ASN A 106 8.68 -4.57 -17.86
N LYS A 107 9.10 -5.08 -19.02
CA LYS A 107 9.05 -6.52 -19.34
C LYS A 107 9.94 -7.40 -18.45
N ASP A 108 11.00 -6.82 -17.90
CA ASP A 108 11.97 -7.51 -17.04
C ASP A 108 11.71 -7.26 -15.55
N MET A 109 10.54 -6.75 -15.20
CA MET A 109 10.17 -6.43 -13.83
C MET A 109 10.20 -7.68 -12.94
N ARG A 110 10.89 -7.57 -11.81
CA ARG A 110 10.97 -8.60 -10.78
C ARG A 110 10.16 -8.15 -9.55
N HIS A 111 9.82 -9.09 -8.66
CA HIS A 111 9.08 -8.78 -7.44
C HIS A 111 9.72 -7.65 -6.60
N LYS A 112 11.04 -7.57 -6.54
CA LYS A 112 11.77 -6.52 -5.82
C LYS A 112 11.63 -5.13 -6.43
N ASP A 113 11.29 -5.07 -7.72
CA ASP A 113 11.11 -3.81 -8.44
C ASP A 113 9.66 -3.29 -8.27
N ILE A 114 8.75 -4.15 -7.76
CA ILE A 114 7.36 -3.82 -7.46
C ILE A 114 7.32 -3.07 -6.13
N GLY A 115 7.42 -1.78 -6.15
CA GLY A 115 7.49 -0.91 -4.97
C GLY A 115 8.49 0.23 -5.13
N ASP A 116 9.48 0.06 -6.00
CA ASP A 116 10.44 1.09 -6.38
C ASP A 116 9.97 1.91 -7.61
N PHE A 117 8.66 2.16 -7.69
CA PHE A 117 8.12 2.94 -8.80
C PHE A 117 8.56 4.39 -8.71
N LYS A 118 9.17 4.89 -9.79
CA LYS A 118 9.31 6.33 -9.98
C LYS A 118 7.94 6.90 -10.31
N TYR A 119 7.26 7.37 -9.29
CA TYR A 119 5.97 8.01 -9.46
C TYR A 119 6.14 9.31 -10.25
N THR A 120 5.30 9.49 -11.27
CA THR A 120 5.14 10.80 -11.89
C THR A 120 4.51 11.77 -10.90
N GLU A 121 4.68 13.08 -11.10
CA GLU A 121 4.10 14.08 -10.21
C GLU A 121 2.57 13.92 -10.08
N ASP A 122 1.90 13.58 -11.18
CA ASP A 122 0.45 13.30 -11.19
C ASP A 122 0.06 12.12 -10.31
N VAL A 123 0.85 11.05 -10.30
CA VAL A 123 0.62 9.89 -9.44
C VAL A 123 0.90 10.25 -7.98
N LEU A 124 2.00 10.97 -7.69
CA LEU A 124 2.29 11.45 -6.34
C LEU A 124 1.15 12.30 -5.78
N MET A 125 0.57 13.18 -6.61
CA MET A 125 -0.57 14.02 -6.23
C MET A 125 -1.87 13.21 -5.99
N SER A 126 -1.96 11.98 -6.48
CA SER A 126 -3.10 11.08 -6.27
C SER A 126 -2.95 10.16 -5.06
N LEU A 127 -1.73 10.03 -4.50
CA LEU A 127 -1.49 9.21 -3.33
C LEU A 127 -2.16 9.79 -2.08
N HIS A 128 -2.56 8.93 -1.15
CA HIS A 128 -3.08 9.36 0.14
C HIS A 128 -1.92 9.94 0.98
N PRO A 129 -1.95 11.22 1.36
CA PRO A 129 -0.90 11.82 2.17
C PRO A 129 -0.96 11.29 3.60
N TYR A 130 0.20 11.17 4.22
CA TYR A 130 0.27 10.98 5.67
C TYR A 130 0.08 12.32 6.37
N HIS A 131 -0.61 12.31 7.52
CA HIS A 131 -0.72 13.48 8.36
C HIS A 131 0.59 13.71 9.11
N VAL A 132 1.13 14.92 8.99
CA VAL A 132 2.33 15.36 9.71
C VAL A 132 1.97 16.56 10.56
N ILE A 133 2.27 16.48 11.86
CA ILE A 133 2.13 17.61 12.78
C ILE A 133 3.49 18.25 12.95
N LEU A 134 3.60 19.53 12.57
CA LEU A 134 4.81 20.33 12.71
C LEU A 134 4.64 21.33 13.83
N LEU A 135 5.58 21.37 14.78
CA LEU A 135 5.61 22.30 15.88
C LEU A 135 6.84 23.21 15.78
N ALA A 136 6.62 24.52 15.79
CA ALA A 136 7.72 25.49 15.82
C ALA A 136 8.29 25.61 17.22
N LYS A 137 9.59 25.35 17.39
CA LYS A 137 10.30 25.43 18.68
C LYS A 137 10.64 26.89 19.09
N ASN A 138 10.79 27.78 18.10
CA ASN A 138 11.19 29.18 18.31
C ASN A 138 10.72 30.05 17.14
N GLN A 139 10.98 31.36 17.21
CA GLN A 139 10.56 32.33 16.19
C GLN A 139 11.17 32.05 14.80
N LYS A 140 12.37 31.50 14.73
CA LYS A 140 12.97 31.07 13.46
C LYS A 140 12.20 29.91 12.86
N GLY A 141 11.91 28.88 13.66
CA GLY A 141 11.09 27.74 13.24
C GLY A 141 9.68 28.14 12.82
N LEU A 142 9.09 29.17 13.47
CA LEU A 142 7.78 29.71 13.06
C LEU A 142 7.84 30.34 11.67
N LYS A 143 8.89 31.11 11.37
CA LYS A 143 9.08 31.66 10.03
C LYS A 143 9.29 30.59 8.98
N ASP A 144 10.04 29.54 9.30
CA ASP A 144 10.26 28.41 8.39
C ASP A 144 8.97 27.60 8.18
N LEU A 145 8.15 27.43 9.24
CA LEU A 145 6.83 26.82 9.13
C LEU A 145 5.90 27.58 8.18
N TYR A 146 5.86 28.91 8.28
CA TYR A 146 5.08 29.74 7.35
C TYR A 146 5.56 29.59 5.91
N LYS A 147 6.87 29.49 5.66
CA LYS A 147 7.42 29.24 4.31
C LYS A 147 6.97 27.89 3.77
N ILE A 148 7.06 26.83 4.59
CA ILE A 148 6.62 25.49 4.22
C ILE A 148 5.14 25.51 3.86
N VAL A 149 4.28 26.07 4.72
CA VAL A 149 2.84 26.15 4.48
C VAL A 149 2.53 26.93 3.20
N SER A 150 3.20 28.03 2.96
CA SER A 150 3.03 28.83 1.75
C SER A 150 3.47 28.08 0.50
N ASP A 151 4.63 27.43 0.54
CA ASP A 151 5.18 26.71 -0.61
C ASP A 151 4.30 25.51 -1.00
N VAL A 152 3.89 24.68 -0.04
CA VAL A 152 3.01 23.53 -0.32
C VAL A 152 1.61 23.97 -0.76
N SER A 153 1.09 25.10 -0.27
CA SER A 153 -0.23 25.61 -0.67
C SER A 153 -0.22 26.24 -2.07
N ILE A 154 0.92 26.65 -2.57
CA ILE A 154 1.04 27.26 -3.90
C ILE A 154 1.46 26.22 -4.95
N LYS A 155 2.41 25.35 -4.63
CA LYS A 155 3.07 24.49 -5.60
C LYS A 155 2.59 23.02 -5.56
N HIS A 156 2.14 22.56 -4.40
CA HIS A 156 1.91 21.14 -4.16
C HIS A 156 0.51 20.85 -3.59
N LEU A 157 -0.52 21.22 -4.35
CA LEU A 157 -1.90 20.86 -4.01
C LEU A 157 -2.27 19.49 -4.59
N SER A 158 -2.87 18.63 -3.77
CA SER A 158 -3.47 17.38 -4.26
C SER A 158 -4.64 17.67 -5.22
N LYS A 159 -5.08 16.66 -5.96
CA LYS A 159 -6.28 16.76 -6.84
C LYS A 159 -7.55 17.21 -6.09
N VAL A 160 -7.61 17.02 -4.78
CA VAL A 160 -8.72 17.45 -3.92
C VAL A 160 -8.44 18.78 -3.18
N GLY A 161 -7.35 19.48 -3.52
CA GLY A 161 -7.01 20.79 -2.98
C GLY A 161 -6.31 20.77 -1.62
N ASN A 162 -5.89 19.62 -1.10
CA ASN A 162 -5.10 19.56 0.13
C ASN A 162 -3.61 19.83 -0.15
N PRO A 163 -2.94 20.65 0.66
CA PRO A 163 -1.51 20.89 0.52
C PRO A 163 -0.70 19.63 0.85
N LEU A 164 0.29 19.30 0.01
CA LEU A 164 1.14 18.12 0.14
C LEU A 164 2.60 18.55 0.33
N LEU A 165 3.24 18.06 1.39
CA LEU A 165 4.68 18.15 1.55
C LEU A 165 5.32 16.93 0.91
N LEU A 166 5.99 17.13 -0.23
CA LEU A 166 6.74 16.06 -0.90
C LEU A 166 8.05 15.82 -0.14
N LYS A 167 8.29 14.55 0.23
CA LYS A 167 9.59 14.14 0.76
C LYS A 167 10.57 14.19 -0.41
N SER A 168 11.57 15.07 -0.33
CA SER A 168 12.71 15.01 -1.26
C SER A 168 13.41 13.66 -1.07
N VAL A 169 13.46 12.87 -2.12
CA VAL A 169 14.22 11.62 -2.18
C VAL A 169 15.69 11.94 -2.35
#